data_f119a20c1d83e79424de71610852d70d
#
_entry.id   f119a20c1d83e79424de71610852d70d
#
_cell.length_a   1.000
_cell.length_b   1.000
_cell.length_c   1.000
_cell.angle_alpha   90.00
_cell.angle_beta   90.00
_cell.angle_gamma   90.00
#
_symmetry.space_group_name_H-M   'P 1'
#
loop_
_entity.id
_entity.type
_entity.pdbx_description
1 polymer ?
#
loop_
_entity_poly.entity_id
_entity_poly.type
_entity_poly.pdbx_seq_one_letter_code
_entity_poly.pdbx_strand_id
1 'polypeptide(L)'
;MPTLLVVNSSAQLEERSLTRKLTALFSETFCERASDTRVIDRDLGRFPPDFVDHRFIEAAFTEPGQRDSRMTDALAQSDRLIDELECADIVVIGAPMYNYGMPAALKAWFDQVARIGRTFSFDLSRGDFPIEPLLSGKHLVVLSARGEFGFAPGGVREAQNALDPGIAACAHYLGASKASIDTIVVEYQEFKDHRHRASWEQASKATIELATRLASDFVSLQSGTTRSDVVEDRDGGRQDRNPVAGAAS
;
A
#
# COMPACT_ATOMS: atom_id res chain seq x y z
N MET A 1 2.56 -13.33 9.68
CA MET A 1 1.14 -13.22 9.22
C MET A 1 1.02 -11.97 8.39
N PRO A 2 0.87 -12.07 7.06
CA PRO A 2 0.75 -10.89 6.21
C PRO A 2 -0.58 -10.16 6.44
N THR A 3 -0.57 -8.85 6.23
CA THR A 3 -1.77 -8.00 6.36
C THR A 3 -2.01 -7.27 5.04
N LEU A 4 -3.19 -7.47 4.45
CA LEU A 4 -3.68 -6.72 3.31
C LEU A 4 -4.58 -5.57 3.78
N LEU A 5 -4.32 -4.36 3.31
CA LEU A 5 -5.27 -3.26 3.38
C LEU A 5 -5.92 -3.10 2.00
N VAL A 6 -7.19 -3.46 1.88
CA VAL A 6 -7.96 -3.37 0.63
C VAL A 6 -8.78 -2.10 0.64
N VAL A 7 -8.44 -1.17 -0.26
CA VAL A 7 -9.05 0.16 -0.35
C VAL A 7 -9.93 0.21 -1.60
N ASN A 8 -11.24 0.09 -1.42
CA ASN A 8 -12.21 0.14 -2.51
C ASN A 8 -12.77 1.56 -2.69
N SER A 9 -12.46 2.22 -3.81
CA SER A 9 -12.86 3.62 -4.05
C SER A 9 -13.98 3.79 -5.08
N SER A 10 -14.52 2.69 -5.61
CA SER A 10 -15.63 2.72 -6.55
C SER A 10 -16.95 3.08 -5.88
N ALA A 11 -17.66 4.07 -6.42
CA ALA A 11 -19.03 4.40 -6.02
C ALA A 11 -20.08 3.41 -6.54
N GLN A 12 -19.69 2.48 -7.44
CA GLN A 12 -20.58 1.45 -7.97
C GLN A 12 -20.75 0.31 -6.96
N LEU A 13 -21.89 -0.37 -7.06
CA LEU A 13 -22.14 -1.60 -6.31
C LEU A 13 -21.18 -2.71 -6.77
N GLU A 14 -20.99 -3.70 -5.90
CA GLU A 14 -20.04 -4.79 -6.09
C GLU A 14 -20.25 -5.54 -7.42
N GLU A 15 -21.51 -5.82 -7.77
CA GLU A 15 -21.86 -6.57 -8.98
C GLU A 15 -21.51 -5.82 -10.27
N ARG A 16 -21.41 -4.49 -10.21
CA ARG A 16 -21.15 -3.62 -11.37
C ARG A 16 -19.74 -3.06 -11.42
N SER A 17 -19.01 -3.08 -10.31
CA SER A 17 -17.68 -2.49 -10.21
C SER A 17 -16.60 -3.48 -10.64
N LEU A 18 -15.90 -3.18 -11.73
CA LEU A 18 -14.76 -3.99 -12.19
C LEU A 18 -13.62 -3.94 -11.18
N THR A 19 -13.33 -2.79 -10.57
CA THR A 19 -12.24 -2.65 -9.60
C THR A 19 -12.52 -3.42 -8.32
N ARG A 20 -13.78 -3.45 -7.82
CA ARG A 20 -14.16 -4.28 -6.67
C ARG A 20 -14.01 -5.77 -6.96
N LYS A 21 -14.37 -6.21 -8.18
CA LYS A 21 -14.15 -7.60 -8.61
C LYS A 21 -12.68 -7.96 -8.66
N LEU A 22 -11.82 -7.06 -9.14
CA LEU A 22 -10.37 -7.30 -9.16
C LEU A 22 -9.78 -7.32 -7.74
N THR A 23 -10.20 -6.42 -6.84
CA THR A 23 -9.72 -6.43 -5.45
C THR A 23 -10.15 -7.67 -4.69
N ALA A 24 -11.40 -8.15 -4.90
CA ALA A 24 -11.86 -9.40 -4.36
C ALA A 24 -11.05 -10.59 -4.89
N LEU A 25 -10.88 -10.67 -6.22
CA LEU A 25 -10.08 -11.71 -6.87
C LEU A 25 -8.64 -11.74 -6.36
N PHE A 26 -8.01 -10.58 -6.18
CA PHE A 26 -6.66 -10.48 -5.60
C PHE A 26 -6.65 -11.03 -4.17
N SER A 27 -7.55 -10.57 -3.33
CA SER A 27 -7.59 -10.93 -1.91
C SER A 27 -7.89 -12.41 -1.70
N GLU A 28 -8.85 -12.97 -2.43
CA GLU A 28 -9.21 -14.39 -2.41
C GLU A 28 -7.99 -15.24 -2.81
N THR A 29 -7.39 -14.94 -3.98
CA THR A 29 -6.20 -15.66 -4.48
C THR A 29 -5.03 -15.58 -3.51
N PHE A 30 -4.78 -14.41 -2.91
CA PHE A 30 -3.71 -14.23 -1.94
C PHE A 30 -3.96 -15.06 -0.67
N CYS A 31 -5.19 -15.01 -0.11
CA CYS A 31 -5.56 -15.76 1.09
C CYS A 31 -5.56 -17.27 0.89
N GLU A 32 -5.89 -17.76 -0.31
CA GLU A 32 -5.77 -19.18 -0.64
C GLU A 32 -4.32 -19.70 -0.57
N ARG A 33 -3.34 -18.84 -0.83
CA ARG A 33 -1.91 -19.17 -0.81
C ARG A 33 -1.23 -18.88 0.53
N ALA A 34 -1.72 -17.87 1.25
CA ALA A 34 -1.25 -17.45 2.56
C ALA A 34 -2.46 -17.41 3.52
N SER A 35 -2.86 -18.58 4.03
CA SER A 35 -4.12 -18.79 4.76
C SER A 35 -4.23 -18.03 6.09
N ASP A 36 -3.11 -17.58 6.67
CA ASP A 36 -3.05 -16.79 7.90
C ASP A 36 -3.05 -15.27 7.63
N THR A 37 -3.47 -14.84 6.43
CA THR A 37 -3.53 -13.43 6.04
C THR A 37 -4.64 -12.70 6.80
N ARG A 38 -4.31 -11.55 7.38
CA ARG A 38 -5.29 -10.58 7.87
C ARG A 38 -5.72 -9.65 6.74
N VAL A 39 -7.02 -9.50 6.50
CA VAL A 39 -7.57 -8.54 5.53
C VAL A 39 -8.27 -7.41 6.28
N ILE A 40 -7.87 -6.17 5.99
CA ILE A 40 -8.54 -4.94 6.44
C ILE A 40 -9.25 -4.38 5.21
N ASP A 41 -10.58 -4.33 5.24
CA ASP A 41 -11.38 -3.75 4.16
C ASP A 41 -11.74 -2.30 4.46
N ARG A 42 -11.40 -1.40 3.53
CA ARG A 42 -11.69 0.03 3.58
C ARG A 42 -12.52 0.44 2.36
N ASP A 43 -13.83 0.47 2.53
CA ASP A 43 -14.77 0.87 1.47
C ASP A 43 -15.00 2.38 1.45
N LEU A 44 -14.18 3.09 0.67
CA LEU A 44 -14.30 4.54 0.47
C LEU A 44 -15.50 4.93 -0.40
N GLY A 45 -15.97 4.02 -1.24
CA GLY A 45 -17.12 4.28 -2.09
C GLY A 45 -18.44 4.33 -1.31
N ARG A 46 -18.52 3.58 -0.20
CA ARG A 46 -19.67 3.56 0.72
C ARG A 46 -19.49 4.51 1.91
N PHE A 47 -18.27 4.61 2.40
CA PHE A 47 -17.91 5.38 3.60
C PHE A 47 -16.73 6.30 3.28
N PRO A 48 -16.96 7.36 2.48
CA PRO A 48 -15.91 8.29 2.11
C PRO A 48 -15.36 9.00 3.34
N PRO A 49 -14.05 9.23 3.41
CA PRO A 49 -13.47 10.05 4.46
C PRO A 49 -13.93 11.51 4.36
N ASP A 50 -13.90 12.20 5.48
CA ASP A 50 -14.10 13.64 5.52
C ASP A 50 -13.01 14.35 4.69
N PHE A 51 -13.38 15.45 4.06
CA PHE A 51 -12.39 16.32 3.42
C PHE A 51 -11.57 17.06 4.47
N VAL A 52 -10.29 17.26 4.16
CA VAL A 52 -9.42 18.08 4.99
C VAL A 52 -9.97 19.52 5.08
N ASP A 53 -10.19 19.99 6.29
CA ASP A 53 -10.64 21.34 6.60
C ASP A 53 -9.57 22.13 7.43
N HIS A 54 -9.87 23.38 7.79
CA HIS A 54 -8.94 24.21 8.55
C HIS A 54 -8.61 23.63 9.94
N ARG A 55 -9.57 22.92 10.58
CA ARG A 55 -9.37 22.31 11.91
C ARG A 55 -8.39 21.14 11.83
N PHE A 56 -8.51 20.33 10.78
CA PHE A 56 -7.56 19.28 10.49
C PHE A 56 -6.15 19.84 10.29
N ILE A 57 -6.01 20.88 9.45
CA ILE A 57 -4.72 21.51 9.16
C ILE A 57 -4.09 22.07 10.45
N GLU A 58 -4.85 22.84 11.22
CA GLU A 58 -4.39 23.39 12.50
C GLU A 58 -3.91 22.28 13.44
N ALA A 59 -4.71 21.23 13.62
CA ALA A 59 -4.39 20.12 14.49
C ALA A 59 -3.17 19.31 14.00
N ALA A 60 -3.06 19.08 12.68
CA ALA A 60 -1.96 18.31 12.09
C ALA A 60 -0.61 18.99 12.27
N PHE A 61 -0.57 20.34 12.19
CA PHE A 61 0.65 21.13 12.35
C PHE A 61 0.92 21.58 13.78
N THR A 62 0.04 21.28 14.73
CA THR A 62 0.27 21.50 16.16
C THR A 62 1.02 20.32 16.76
N GLU A 63 2.06 20.60 17.56
CA GLU A 63 2.83 19.58 18.27
C GLU A 63 1.90 18.69 19.11
N PRO A 64 2.08 17.36 19.12
CA PRO A 64 1.16 16.42 19.78
C PRO A 64 0.86 16.76 21.24
N GLY A 65 1.86 17.21 22.00
CA GLY A 65 1.70 17.59 23.41
C GLY A 65 0.99 18.93 23.65
N GLN A 66 0.70 19.67 22.58
CA GLN A 66 0.00 20.97 22.64
C GLN A 66 -1.43 20.92 22.08
N ARG A 67 -1.85 19.76 21.57
CA ARG A 67 -3.20 19.56 21.02
C ARG A 67 -4.24 19.53 22.13
N ASP A 68 -5.29 20.31 21.96
CA ASP A 68 -6.48 20.22 22.80
C ASP A 68 -7.41 19.05 22.34
N SER A 69 -8.52 18.86 23.05
CA SER A 69 -9.48 17.81 22.72
C SER A 69 -10.12 17.99 21.34
N ARG A 70 -10.38 19.22 20.88
CA ARG A 70 -10.99 19.51 19.57
C ARG A 70 -10.03 19.17 18.44
N MET A 71 -8.74 19.45 18.63
CA MET A 71 -7.67 19.07 17.68
C MET A 71 -7.52 17.56 17.61
N THR A 72 -7.58 16.88 18.75
CA THR A 72 -7.55 15.41 18.80
C THR A 72 -8.75 14.81 18.08
N ASP A 73 -9.95 15.34 18.31
CA ASP A 73 -11.18 14.91 17.62
C ASP A 73 -11.09 15.14 16.10
N ALA A 74 -10.54 16.28 15.67
CA ALA A 74 -10.34 16.57 14.23
C ALA A 74 -9.40 15.60 13.53
N LEU A 75 -8.45 14.99 14.24
CA LEU A 75 -7.51 14.01 13.69
C LEU A 75 -7.98 12.54 13.86
N ALA A 76 -9.03 12.27 14.61
CA ALA A 76 -9.43 10.93 15.00
C ALA A 76 -9.74 10.00 13.80
N GLN A 77 -10.29 10.53 12.70
CA GLN A 77 -10.51 9.74 11.48
C GLN A 77 -9.17 9.42 10.80
N SER A 78 -8.29 10.41 10.65
CA SER A 78 -6.96 10.24 10.09
C SER A 78 -6.14 9.23 10.90
N ASP A 79 -6.19 9.27 12.23
CA ASP A 79 -5.50 8.32 13.09
C ASP A 79 -5.91 6.88 12.77
N ARG A 80 -7.23 6.61 12.70
CA ARG A 80 -7.74 5.27 12.36
C ARG A 80 -7.29 4.79 10.98
N LEU A 81 -7.31 5.68 9.97
CA LEU A 81 -6.90 5.32 8.60
C LEU A 81 -5.40 5.06 8.52
N ILE A 82 -4.59 5.80 9.28
CA ILE A 82 -3.15 5.59 9.35
C ILE A 82 -2.82 4.32 10.13
N ASP A 83 -3.51 4.02 11.23
CA ASP A 83 -3.32 2.79 12.00
C ASP A 83 -3.55 1.54 11.12
N GLU A 84 -4.58 1.57 10.23
CA GLU A 84 -4.80 0.52 9.24
C GLU A 84 -3.66 0.40 8.25
N LEU A 85 -3.17 1.55 7.76
CA LEU A 85 -2.05 1.61 6.83
C LEU A 85 -0.76 1.12 7.48
N GLU A 86 -0.47 1.51 8.72
CA GLU A 86 0.73 1.08 9.45
C GLU A 86 0.77 -0.45 9.63
N CYS A 87 -0.38 -1.06 9.90
CA CYS A 87 -0.51 -2.51 10.03
C CYS A 87 -0.34 -3.28 8.73
N ALA A 88 -0.51 -2.65 7.57
CA ALA A 88 -0.52 -3.32 6.28
C ALA A 88 0.89 -3.61 5.76
N ASP A 89 1.09 -4.79 5.20
CA ASP A 89 2.27 -5.14 4.39
C ASP A 89 2.02 -4.81 2.91
N ILE A 90 0.80 -5.04 2.45
CA ILE A 90 0.36 -4.76 1.07
C ILE A 90 -0.88 -3.87 1.12
N VAL A 91 -0.85 -2.79 0.33
CA VAL A 91 -1.99 -1.91 0.10
C VAL A 91 -2.54 -2.19 -1.29
N VAL A 92 -3.80 -2.64 -1.36
CA VAL A 92 -4.49 -2.98 -2.61
C VAL A 92 -5.57 -1.93 -2.87
N ILE A 93 -5.38 -1.09 -3.88
CA ILE A 93 -6.30 0.00 -4.21
C ILE A 93 -7.13 -0.36 -5.45
N GLY A 94 -8.44 -0.49 -5.28
CA GLY A 94 -9.40 -0.53 -6.37
C GLY A 94 -9.78 0.88 -6.81
N ALA A 95 -9.19 1.37 -7.91
CA ALA A 95 -9.29 2.74 -8.38
C ALA A 95 -9.92 2.85 -9.77
N PRO A 96 -11.25 3.06 -9.91
CA PRO A 96 -11.82 3.42 -11.19
C PRO A 96 -11.34 4.82 -11.60
N MET A 97 -11.08 5.02 -12.88
CA MET A 97 -10.76 6.34 -13.42
C MET A 97 -12.05 7.16 -13.56
N TYR A 98 -12.24 8.17 -12.74
CA TYR A 98 -13.34 9.13 -12.83
C TYR A 98 -12.84 10.45 -13.40
N ASN A 99 -13.38 10.87 -14.55
CA ASN A 99 -12.97 12.11 -15.22
C ASN A 99 -11.44 12.23 -15.34
N TYR A 100 -10.80 11.15 -15.81
CA TYR A 100 -9.35 11.01 -16.03
C TYR A 100 -8.47 10.96 -14.76
N GLY A 101 -9.05 11.05 -13.58
CA GLY A 101 -8.34 11.10 -12.31
C GLY A 101 -8.86 10.13 -11.24
N MET A 102 -8.41 10.36 -10.01
CA MET A 102 -8.87 9.61 -8.83
C MET A 102 -10.32 9.94 -8.50
N PRO A 103 -11.11 8.95 -8.02
CA PRO A 103 -12.34 9.26 -7.31
C PRO A 103 -12.10 10.22 -6.15
N ALA A 104 -13.01 11.17 -5.91
CA ALA A 104 -12.87 12.16 -4.85
C ALA A 104 -12.65 11.51 -3.47
N ALA A 105 -13.34 10.40 -3.20
CA ALA A 105 -13.16 9.64 -1.96
C ALA A 105 -11.75 9.05 -1.80
N LEU A 106 -11.12 8.60 -2.90
CA LEU A 106 -9.73 8.13 -2.87
C LEU A 106 -8.77 9.28 -2.60
N LYS A 107 -9.00 10.45 -3.22
CA LYS A 107 -8.17 11.63 -2.95
C LYS A 107 -8.31 12.08 -1.50
N ALA A 108 -9.53 12.09 -0.96
CA ALA A 108 -9.77 12.41 0.45
C ALA A 108 -9.05 11.42 1.38
N TRP A 109 -9.01 10.12 1.04
CA TRP A 109 -8.26 9.13 1.80
C TRP A 109 -6.74 9.42 1.79
N PHE A 110 -6.17 9.74 0.62
CA PHE A 110 -4.76 10.15 0.55
C PHE A 110 -4.48 11.39 1.39
N ASP A 111 -5.39 12.39 1.37
CA ASP A 111 -5.23 13.61 2.16
C ASP A 111 -5.30 13.34 3.67
N GLN A 112 -6.11 12.37 4.10
CA GLN A 112 -6.21 11.97 5.50
C GLN A 112 -5.00 11.17 5.99
N VAL A 113 -4.41 10.29 5.13
CA VAL A 113 -3.27 9.46 5.54
C VAL A 113 -1.92 10.15 5.34
N ALA A 114 -1.82 11.17 4.48
CA ALA A 114 -0.62 11.99 4.34
C ALA A 114 -0.50 12.99 5.50
N ARG A 115 0.09 12.55 6.62
CA ARG A 115 0.13 13.34 7.86
C ARG A 115 1.54 13.43 8.43
N ILE A 116 1.94 14.68 8.72
CA ILE A 116 3.21 14.99 9.37
C ILE A 116 3.33 14.29 10.74
N GLY A 117 4.49 13.73 11.01
CA GLY A 117 4.77 13.01 12.25
C GLY A 117 4.18 11.59 12.33
N ARG A 118 3.43 11.13 11.30
CA ARG A 118 2.89 9.77 11.20
C ARG A 118 3.39 9.06 9.94
N THR A 119 3.07 9.57 8.77
CA THR A 119 3.45 8.96 7.47
C THR A 119 4.64 9.67 6.81
N PHE A 120 4.90 10.90 7.18
CA PHE A 120 6.09 11.63 6.74
C PHE A 120 6.60 12.60 7.81
N SER A 121 7.88 12.96 7.71
CA SER A 121 8.51 14.04 8.45
C SER A 121 8.78 15.22 7.52
N PHE A 122 8.80 16.43 8.09
CA PHE A 122 9.11 17.66 7.38
C PHE A 122 10.22 18.41 8.11
N ASP A 123 11.34 18.67 7.43
CA ASP A 123 12.49 19.37 8.02
C ASP A 123 13.19 20.22 6.95
N LEU A 124 13.16 21.53 7.10
CA LEU A 124 13.75 22.49 6.19
C LEU A 124 15.30 22.41 6.15
N SER A 125 15.92 21.82 7.17
CA SER A 125 17.37 21.61 7.18
C SER A 125 17.86 20.66 6.07
N ARG A 126 16.92 19.87 5.48
CA ARG A 126 17.16 18.99 4.33
C ARG A 126 17.23 19.72 2.98
N GLY A 127 17.06 21.04 2.96
CA GLY A 127 17.07 21.87 1.75
C GLY A 127 15.80 21.71 0.89
N ASP A 128 15.97 21.53 -0.43
CA ASP A 128 14.86 21.51 -1.40
C ASP A 128 13.94 20.28 -1.30
N PHE A 129 14.33 19.26 -0.55
CA PHE A 129 13.55 18.03 -0.34
C PHE A 129 13.25 17.81 1.15
N PRO A 130 12.39 18.68 1.77
CA PRO A 130 12.16 18.67 3.22
C PRO A 130 11.33 17.48 3.70
N ILE A 131 10.63 16.77 2.81
CA ILE A 131 9.74 15.66 3.13
C ILE A 131 10.50 14.33 3.06
N GLU A 132 10.42 13.54 4.14
CA GLU A 132 10.87 12.15 4.16
C GLU A 132 9.75 11.22 4.62
N PRO A 133 9.50 10.09 3.92
CA PRO A 133 8.56 9.07 4.37
C PRO A 133 8.99 8.49 5.72
N LEU A 134 8.04 8.24 6.61
CA LEU A 134 8.25 7.51 7.87
C LEU A 134 7.86 6.03 7.74
N LEU A 135 7.02 5.70 6.77
CA LEU A 135 6.65 4.32 6.43
C LEU A 135 7.53 3.80 5.30
N SER A 136 7.81 2.52 5.30
CA SER A 136 8.61 1.86 4.25
C SER A 136 8.27 0.37 4.13
N GLY A 137 8.81 -0.29 3.09
CA GLY A 137 8.73 -1.74 2.92
C GLY A 137 7.38 -2.28 2.48
N LYS A 138 6.41 -1.42 2.17
CA LYS A 138 5.08 -1.84 1.73
C LYS A 138 5.03 -2.05 0.21
N HIS A 139 4.17 -2.97 -0.22
CA HIS A 139 3.84 -3.18 -1.62
C HIS A 139 2.51 -2.50 -1.96
N LEU A 140 2.46 -1.76 -3.06
CA LEU A 140 1.25 -1.09 -3.53
C LEU A 140 0.75 -1.77 -4.81
N VAL A 141 -0.48 -2.29 -4.76
CA VAL A 141 -1.18 -2.87 -5.91
C VAL A 141 -2.32 -1.95 -6.31
N VAL A 142 -2.32 -1.46 -7.54
CA VAL A 142 -3.37 -0.59 -8.09
C VAL A 142 -4.16 -1.37 -9.13
N LEU A 143 -5.43 -1.63 -8.86
CA LEU A 143 -6.37 -2.32 -9.74
C LEU A 143 -7.36 -1.30 -10.30
N SER A 144 -7.19 -0.92 -11.57
CA SER A 144 -7.90 0.20 -12.19
C SER A 144 -8.86 -0.25 -13.27
N ALA A 145 -9.91 0.51 -13.49
CA ALA A 145 -10.84 0.35 -14.61
C ALA A 145 -11.11 1.70 -15.29
N ARG A 146 -11.14 1.71 -16.62
CA ARG A 146 -11.26 2.90 -17.45
C ARG A 146 -12.31 2.72 -18.53
N GLY A 147 -13.09 3.77 -18.76
CA GLY A 147 -14.11 3.79 -19.81
C GLY A 147 -13.51 3.68 -21.21
N GLU A 148 -12.44 4.45 -21.44
CA GLU A 148 -11.69 4.50 -22.68
C GLU A 148 -10.40 3.67 -22.61
N PHE A 149 -9.42 3.94 -23.48
CA PHE A 149 -8.19 3.17 -23.65
C PHE A 149 -7.00 4.06 -23.99
N GLY A 150 -5.78 3.49 -23.90
CA GLY A 150 -4.56 4.14 -24.36
C GLY A 150 -4.02 5.21 -23.42
N PHE A 151 -4.19 5.01 -22.11
CA PHE A 151 -3.69 5.91 -21.07
C PHE A 151 -2.27 5.54 -20.58
N ALA A 152 -1.75 4.40 -20.98
CA ALA A 152 -0.38 3.99 -20.65
C ALA A 152 0.65 4.88 -21.33
N PRO A 153 1.91 4.91 -20.85
CA PRO A 153 3.00 5.63 -21.52
C PRO A 153 3.11 5.27 -23.00
N GLY A 154 3.19 6.28 -23.86
CA GLY A 154 3.17 6.15 -25.33
C GLY A 154 1.78 5.95 -25.93
N GLY A 155 0.72 5.85 -25.14
CA GLY A 155 -0.65 5.71 -25.61
C GLY A 155 -1.28 7.03 -26.03
N VAL A 156 -2.34 6.95 -26.85
CA VAL A 156 -3.01 8.12 -27.46
C VAL A 156 -3.65 9.07 -26.43
N ARG A 157 -3.87 8.63 -25.20
CA ARG A 157 -4.45 9.41 -24.09
C ARG A 157 -3.51 9.51 -22.89
N GLU A 158 -2.22 9.25 -23.06
CA GLU A 158 -1.25 9.35 -21.95
C GLU A 158 -1.34 10.71 -21.24
N ALA A 159 -1.40 11.80 -21.98
CA ALA A 159 -1.47 13.16 -21.42
C ALA A 159 -2.72 13.46 -20.59
N GLN A 160 -3.77 12.64 -20.73
CA GLN A 160 -5.02 12.76 -19.96
C GLN A 160 -5.04 11.87 -18.72
N ASN A 161 -4.02 11.03 -18.54
CA ASN A 161 -3.93 10.14 -17.36
C ASN A 161 -3.47 10.91 -16.13
N ALA A 162 -4.42 11.37 -15.33
CA ALA A 162 -4.15 11.96 -14.01
C ALA A 162 -4.33 10.97 -12.87
N LEU A 163 -4.75 9.72 -13.14
CA LEU A 163 -4.95 8.70 -12.12
C LEU A 163 -3.63 8.07 -11.68
N ASP A 164 -2.92 7.42 -12.60
CA ASP A 164 -1.72 6.66 -12.27
C ASP A 164 -0.59 7.55 -11.75
N PRO A 165 -0.25 8.69 -12.41
CA PRO A 165 0.75 9.61 -11.90
C PRO A 165 0.37 10.18 -10.53
N GLY A 166 -0.92 10.46 -10.31
CA GLY A 166 -1.42 10.97 -9.04
C GLY A 166 -1.26 9.97 -7.89
N ILE A 167 -1.57 8.68 -8.11
CA ILE A 167 -1.36 7.62 -7.12
C ILE A 167 0.15 7.43 -6.88
N ALA A 168 0.94 7.35 -7.94
CA ALA A 168 2.39 7.16 -7.85
C ALA A 168 3.09 8.30 -7.09
N ALA A 169 2.63 9.54 -7.27
CA ALA A 169 3.14 10.69 -6.54
C ALA A 169 2.90 10.61 -5.02
N CYS A 170 1.82 9.94 -4.59
CA CYS A 170 1.45 9.78 -3.18
C CYS A 170 1.95 8.47 -2.56
N ALA A 171 2.49 7.54 -3.34
CA ALA A 171 2.85 6.19 -2.89
C ALA A 171 3.88 6.19 -1.74
N HIS A 172 4.77 7.17 -1.70
CA HIS A 172 5.77 7.31 -0.65
C HIS A 172 5.14 7.56 0.74
N TYR A 173 4.00 8.24 0.83
CA TYR A 173 3.25 8.40 2.10
C TYR A 173 2.68 7.07 2.60
N LEU A 174 2.44 6.12 1.68
CA LEU A 174 1.98 4.78 2.02
C LEU A 174 3.12 3.83 2.38
N GLY A 175 4.37 4.26 2.29
CA GLY A 175 5.54 3.40 2.52
C GLY A 175 5.91 2.53 1.32
N ALA A 176 5.38 2.83 0.12
CA ALA A 176 5.72 2.12 -1.11
C ALA A 176 6.75 2.91 -1.93
N SER A 177 7.76 2.23 -2.43
CA SER A 177 8.72 2.75 -3.40
C SER A 177 8.19 2.58 -4.83
N LYS A 178 8.76 3.29 -5.80
CA LYS A 178 8.40 3.11 -7.22
C LYS A 178 8.59 1.66 -7.70
N ALA A 179 9.56 0.95 -7.15
CA ALA A 179 9.84 -0.45 -7.51
C ALA A 179 8.85 -1.44 -6.90
N SER A 180 8.07 -1.02 -5.90
CA SER A 180 7.06 -1.84 -5.22
C SER A 180 5.63 -1.45 -5.57
N ILE A 181 5.42 -0.85 -6.77
CA ILE A 181 4.09 -0.52 -7.30
C ILE A 181 3.79 -1.40 -8.50
N ASP A 182 2.76 -2.21 -8.40
CA ASP A 182 2.17 -2.94 -9.55
C ASP A 182 0.82 -2.32 -9.91
N THR A 183 0.60 -2.08 -11.21
CA THR A 183 -0.67 -1.53 -11.72
C THR A 183 -1.26 -2.46 -12.76
N ILE A 184 -2.52 -2.89 -12.54
CA ILE A 184 -3.30 -3.70 -13.48
C ILE A 184 -4.53 -2.92 -13.89
N VAL A 185 -4.82 -2.90 -15.19
CA VAL A 185 -5.83 -2.02 -15.78
C VAL A 185 -6.81 -2.79 -16.64
N VAL A 186 -8.11 -2.49 -16.47
CA VAL A 186 -9.16 -2.85 -17.43
C VAL A 186 -9.52 -1.60 -18.24
N GLU A 187 -9.40 -1.66 -19.54
CA GLU A 187 -9.78 -0.60 -20.47
C GLU A 187 -11.03 -0.96 -21.29
N TYR A 188 -11.51 -0.03 -22.11
CA TYR A 188 -12.65 -0.19 -23.02
C TYR A 188 -14.01 -0.46 -22.33
N GLN A 189 -14.18 -0.09 -21.07
CA GLN A 189 -15.41 -0.41 -20.34
C GLN A 189 -16.66 0.18 -20.99
N GLU A 190 -16.58 1.39 -21.56
CA GLU A 190 -17.71 2.04 -22.22
C GLU A 190 -18.04 1.43 -23.57
N PHE A 191 -17.09 0.77 -24.22
CA PHE A 191 -17.29 0.15 -25.53
C PHE A 191 -18.07 -1.16 -25.46
N LYS A 192 -17.96 -1.92 -24.38
CA LYS A 192 -18.69 -3.17 -24.11
C LYS A 192 -18.55 -4.24 -25.18
N ASP A 193 -17.49 -4.18 -25.99
CA ASP A 193 -17.20 -5.07 -27.11
C ASP A 193 -16.15 -6.12 -26.78
N HIS A 194 -15.60 -6.77 -27.80
CA HIS A 194 -14.56 -7.80 -27.64
C HIS A 194 -13.28 -7.27 -27.01
N ARG A 195 -12.91 -6.00 -27.21
CA ARG A 195 -11.71 -5.36 -26.60
C ARG A 195 -11.87 -5.25 -25.11
N HIS A 196 -13.06 -4.85 -24.64
CA HIS A 196 -13.36 -4.83 -23.21
C HIS A 196 -13.27 -6.24 -22.58
N ARG A 197 -13.83 -7.27 -23.25
CA ARG A 197 -13.74 -8.65 -22.75
C ARG A 197 -12.30 -9.12 -22.68
N ALA A 198 -11.51 -8.91 -23.73
CA ALA A 198 -10.10 -9.26 -23.75
C ALA A 198 -9.29 -8.53 -22.66
N SER A 199 -9.55 -7.24 -22.45
CA SER A 199 -8.91 -6.45 -21.40
C SER A 199 -9.25 -6.96 -19.99
N TRP A 200 -10.52 -7.34 -19.76
CA TRP A 200 -10.95 -7.96 -18.50
C TRP A 200 -10.29 -9.31 -18.25
N GLU A 201 -10.25 -10.18 -19.25
CA GLU A 201 -9.61 -11.51 -19.15
C GLU A 201 -8.11 -11.38 -18.85
N GLN A 202 -7.42 -10.47 -19.55
CA GLN A 202 -6.01 -10.19 -19.30
C GLN A 202 -5.76 -9.64 -17.90
N ALA A 203 -6.55 -8.64 -17.46
CA ALA A 203 -6.43 -8.05 -16.14
C ALA A 203 -6.73 -9.07 -15.03
N SER A 204 -7.76 -9.90 -15.19
CA SER A 204 -8.09 -10.96 -14.23
C SER A 204 -6.96 -11.97 -14.09
N LYS A 205 -6.38 -12.43 -15.21
CA LYS A 205 -5.23 -13.34 -15.22
C LYS A 205 -4.02 -12.71 -14.53
N ALA A 206 -3.67 -11.46 -14.89
CA ALA A 206 -2.56 -10.74 -14.28
C ALA A 206 -2.77 -10.53 -12.77
N THR A 207 -4.01 -10.31 -12.32
CA THR A 207 -4.36 -10.17 -10.89
C THR A 207 -4.09 -11.47 -10.13
N ILE A 208 -4.48 -12.62 -10.67
CA ILE A 208 -4.22 -13.93 -10.07
C ILE A 208 -2.71 -14.21 -10.01
N GLU A 209 -1.99 -13.94 -11.10
CA GLU A 209 -0.53 -14.16 -11.17
C GLU A 209 0.21 -13.28 -10.15
N LEU A 210 -0.17 -12.00 -10.04
CA LEU A 210 0.41 -11.07 -9.09
C LEU A 210 0.13 -11.47 -7.64
N ALA A 211 -1.13 -11.78 -7.30
CA ALA A 211 -1.52 -12.22 -5.97
C ALA A 211 -0.78 -13.51 -5.56
N THR A 212 -0.68 -14.47 -6.48
CA THR A 212 0.06 -15.73 -6.27
C THR A 212 1.55 -15.48 -6.00
N ARG A 213 2.19 -14.61 -6.79
CA ARG A 213 3.60 -14.25 -6.62
C ARG A 213 3.84 -13.60 -5.27
N LEU A 214 3.09 -12.55 -4.94
CA LEU A 214 3.26 -11.83 -3.69
C LEU A 214 2.99 -12.72 -2.46
N ALA A 215 1.97 -13.57 -2.50
CA ALA A 215 1.70 -14.51 -1.41
C ALA A 215 2.87 -15.50 -1.22
N SER A 216 3.44 -16.01 -2.32
CA SER A 216 4.57 -16.94 -2.26
C SER A 216 5.82 -16.28 -1.69
N ASP A 217 6.08 -15.01 -2.03
CA ASP A 217 7.21 -14.23 -1.49
C ASP A 217 7.08 -14.09 0.03
N PHE A 218 5.88 -13.78 0.56
CA PHE A 218 5.63 -13.70 2.00
C PHE A 218 5.80 -15.03 2.72
N VAL A 219 5.29 -16.13 2.16
CA VAL A 219 5.44 -17.48 2.75
C VAL A 219 6.92 -17.89 2.79
N SER A 220 7.68 -17.57 1.73
CA SER A 220 9.11 -17.89 1.65
C SER A 220 9.94 -17.14 2.68
N LEU A 221 9.64 -15.85 2.93
CA LEU A 221 10.31 -15.04 3.94
C LEU A 221 10.08 -15.59 5.34
N GLN A 222 8.87 -16.04 5.65
CA GLN A 222 8.55 -16.64 6.95
C GLN A 222 9.25 -17.99 7.17
N SER A 223 9.37 -18.83 6.14
CA SER A 223 10.07 -20.12 6.21
C SER A 223 11.59 -19.98 6.27
N GLY A 224 12.16 -18.90 5.72
CA GLY A 224 13.60 -18.60 5.78
C GLY A 224 14.06 -18.14 7.16
N THR A 225 13.23 -17.42 7.90
CA THR A 225 13.52 -16.93 9.26
C THR A 225 13.53 -18.05 10.29
N THR A 226 12.77 -19.14 10.06
CA THR A 226 12.73 -20.31 10.96
C THR A 226 13.95 -21.23 10.82
N ARG A 227 14.80 -21.07 9.77
CA ARG A 227 15.97 -21.91 9.54
C ARG A 227 17.26 -21.41 10.17
N SER A 228 17.33 -20.17 10.62
CA SER A 228 18.55 -19.58 11.22
C SER A 228 18.68 -19.76 12.75
N ASP A 229 17.64 -20.24 13.45
CA ASP A 229 17.67 -20.38 14.91
C ASP A 229 17.92 -21.80 15.42
N VAL A 230 18.32 -22.72 14.56
CA VAL A 230 18.63 -24.12 14.97
C VAL A 230 19.95 -24.59 14.32
N VAL A 231 21.09 -24.13 14.81
CA VAL A 231 22.42 -24.75 14.83
C VAL A 231 23.33 -23.79 15.64
N GLU A 232 23.66 -24.08 16.83
CA GLU A 232 24.73 -24.88 17.40
C GLU A 232 24.67 -24.82 18.92
N ASP A 233 24.25 -25.90 19.49
CA ASP A 233 24.67 -26.25 20.84
C ASP A 233 25.01 -27.76 20.80
N ARG A 234 26.23 -28.07 20.40
CA ARG A 234 26.82 -29.40 20.60
C ARG A 234 28.33 -29.29 20.81
N ASP A 235 28.61 -29.53 22.03
CA ASP A 235 29.64 -30.44 22.50
C ASP A 235 30.97 -29.88 22.97
N GLY A 236 31.09 -30.11 24.26
CA GLY A 236 32.25 -29.95 25.07
C GLY A 236 33.33 -30.97 24.77
N GLY A 237 34.54 -30.62 25.09
CA GLY A 237 35.71 -31.46 25.00
C GLY A 237 36.89 -30.83 25.68
N ARG A 238 37.05 -31.13 26.98
CA ARG A 238 38.27 -30.90 27.80
C ARG A 238 39.54 -31.15 27.00
N GLN A 239 40.58 -30.33 27.24
CA GLN A 239 41.83 -30.84 27.79
C GLN A 239 42.79 -29.70 28.23
N ASP A 240 43.19 -29.87 29.52
CA ASP A 240 44.31 -29.21 30.20
C ASP A 240 45.59 -29.13 29.41
N ARG A 241 46.33 -28.04 29.56
CA ARG A 241 47.75 -28.01 30.02
C ARG A 241 48.30 -26.57 30.02
N ASN A 242 48.56 -26.13 31.22
CA ASN A 242 49.55 -25.08 31.56
C ASN A 242 50.92 -25.73 31.66
N PRO A 243 52.07 -25.03 31.94
CA PRO A 243 52.43 -23.62 31.71
C PRO A 243 53.82 -23.44 31.00
N VAL A 244 54.31 -22.21 30.87
CA VAL A 244 55.69 -21.72 31.25
C VAL A 244 56.01 -20.41 30.50
N ALA A 245 56.12 -19.35 31.23
CA ALA A 245 57.16 -18.35 31.47
C ALA A 245 58.07 -17.87 30.32
N GLY A 246 58.34 -16.57 30.38
CA GLY A 246 59.50 -15.87 29.86
C GLY A 246 59.17 -14.63 29.05
N ALA A 247 59.13 -13.45 29.59
CA ALA A 247 60.16 -12.49 29.91
C ALA A 247 60.68 -11.67 28.70
N ALA A 248 60.49 -10.38 28.83
CA ALA A 248 61.38 -9.27 28.38
C ALA A 248 61.50 -8.93 26.88
N SER A 249 61.03 -7.84 26.46
CA SER A 249 61.73 -6.53 26.27
C SER A 249 60.63 -5.50 25.86
#